data_1893d840ebe857b4b259a1f63e29bee2
#
_entry.id   1893d840ebe857b4b259a1f63e29bee2
#
_cell.length_a   1.000
_cell.length_b   1.000
_cell.length_c   1.000
_cell.angle_alpha   90.00
_cell.angle_beta   90.00
_cell.angle_gamma   90.00
#
_symmetry.space_group_name_H-M   'P 1'
#
loop_
_entity.id
_entity.type
_entity.pdbx_description
1 polymer ?
#
loop_
_entity_poly.entity_id
_entity_poly.type
_entity_poly.pdbx_seq_one_letter_code
_entity_poly.pdbx_strand_id
1 'polypeptide(L)'
;MSTTNFKSIFFKILKYTGITLVVLLALMFITPLVFSDKIREQVKKTANEKLNGELNYSEANVSFFTHFPSLTLTLSDFKLNGSAPFQNEKFIAADEVAFGINLSSLVFGKTVKIDQIFLSNSLINVKVNKKGEANYNVYISKKEIATKEEESETGLKLEEIEITNSKLIYDDQSANIH
;
A
#
# COMPACT_ATOMS: atom_id res chain seq x y z
N MET A 1 -56.17 -15.16 -8.66
CA MET A 1 -55.18 -15.37 -7.58
C MET A 1 -53.94 -14.55 -7.92
N SER A 2 -53.83 -13.46 -7.29
CA SER A 2 -52.76 -12.75 -6.58
C SER A 2 -51.45 -12.43 -7.37
N THR A 3 -51.57 -11.69 -8.47
CA THR A 3 -50.44 -11.03 -9.13
C THR A 3 -50.05 -9.70 -8.47
N THR A 4 -50.88 -9.17 -7.61
CA THR A 4 -50.70 -7.89 -6.88
C THR A 4 -49.65 -7.96 -5.77
N ASN A 5 -49.48 -9.10 -5.11
CA ASN A 5 -48.48 -9.26 -4.03
C ASN A 5 -47.05 -9.31 -4.52
N PHE A 6 -46.82 -9.94 -5.67
CA PHE A 6 -45.44 -10.09 -6.22
C PHE A 6 -44.84 -8.74 -6.60
N LYS A 7 -45.59 -7.87 -7.27
CA LYS A 7 -45.12 -6.52 -7.65
C LYS A 7 -44.79 -5.69 -6.41
N SER A 8 -45.63 -5.72 -5.39
CA SER A 8 -45.42 -4.96 -4.13
C SER A 8 -44.13 -5.45 -3.40
N ILE A 9 -43.94 -6.76 -3.34
CA ILE A 9 -42.76 -7.36 -2.72
C ILE A 9 -41.50 -7.01 -3.53
N PHE A 10 -41.53 -7.09 -4.85
CA PHE A 10 -40.46 -6.73 -5.73
C PHE A 10 -40.02 -5.25 -5.56
N PHE A 11 -40.96 -4.31 -5.54
CA PHE A 11 -40.66 -2.89 -5.31
C PHE A 11 -40.11 -2.63 -3.91
N LYS A 12 -40.55 -3.34 -2.88
CA LYS A 12 -39.99 -3.23 -1.52
C LYS A 12 -38.53 -3.73 -1.51
N ILE A 13 -38.26 -4.88 -2.09
CA ILE A 13 -36.88 -5.43 -2.19
C ILE A 13 -35.99 -4.43 -2.93
N LEU A 14 -36.41 -3.96 -4.10
CA LEU A 14 -35.67 -2.99 -4.91
C LEU A 14 -35.38 -1.71 -4.11
N LYS A 15 -36.36 -1.18 -3.38
CA LYS A 15 -36.20 0.01 -2.54
C LYS A 15 -35.17 -0.23 -1.43
N TYR A 16 -35.27 -1.33 -0.69
CA TYR A 16 -34.34 -1.60 0.41
C TYR A 16 -32.92 -1.90 -0.11
N THR A 17 -32.79 -2.65 -1.21
CA THR A 17 -31.50 -2.86 -1.88
C THR A 17 -30.87 -1.53 -2.32
N GLY A 18 -31.68 -0.63 -2.91
CA GLY A 18 -31.21 0.70 -3.30
C GLY A 18 -30.74 1.54 -2.09
N ILE A 19 -31.50 1.55 -1.00
CA ILE A 19 -31.12 2.26 0.23
C ILE A 19 -29.81 1.66 0.80
N THR A 20 -29.72 0.32 0.88
CA THR A 20 -28.50 -0.35 1.38
C THR A 20 -27.29 0.01 0.54
N LEU A 21 -27.43 0.04 -0.80
CA LEU A 21 -26.36 0.41 -1.70
C LEU A 21 -25.89 1.86 -1.47
N VAL A 22 -26.84 2.80 -1.33
CA VAL A 22 -26.53 4.21 -1.04
C VAL A 22 -25.80 4.36 0.29
N VAL A 23 -26.26 3.64 1.34
CA VAL A 23 -25.59 3.67 2.66
C VAL A 23 -24.19 3.10 2.57
N LEU A 24 -23.98 1.99 1.86
CA LEU A 24 -22.64 1.42 1.64
C LEU A 24 -21.72 2.39 0.91
N LEU A 25 -22.19 3.01 -0.17
CA LEU A 25 -21.43 4.03 -0.89
C LEU A 25 -21.09 5.22 0.00
N ALA A 26 -22.06 5.72 0.79
CA ALA A 26 -21.81 6.81 1.72
C ALA A 26 -20.73 6.44 2.76
N LEU A 27 -20.78 5.23 3.32
CA LEU A 27 -19.75 4.74 4.25
C LEU A 27 -18.38 4.65 3.58
N MET A 28 -18.30 4.18 2.33
CA MET A 28 -17.02 4.13 1.59
C MET A 28 -16.40 5.51 1.40
N PHE A 29 -17.20 6.57 1.24
CA PHE A 29 -16.71 7.96 1.14
C PHE A 29 -16.37 8.58 2.49
N ILE A 30 -17.18 8.33 3.52
CA ILE A 30 -17.04 8.97 4.83
C ILE A 30 -15.90 8.34 5.64
N THR A 31 -15.72 7.02 5.59
CA THR A 31 -14.74 6.31 6.41
C THR A 31 -13.32 6.87 6.27
N PRO A 32 -12.76 7.08 5.06
CA PRO A 32 -11.44 7.65 4.91
C PRO A 32 -11.29 9.05 5.54
N LEU A 33 -12.33 9.89 5.40
CA LEU A 33 -12.32 11.26 5.93
C LEU A 33 -12.31 11.32 7.46
N VAL A 34 -12.98 10.38 8.11
CA VAL A 34 -13.10 10.36 9.58
C VAL A 34 -11.89 9.70 10.24
N PHE A 35 -11.25 8.74 9.58
CA PHE A 35 -10.19 7.92 10.16
C PHE A 35 -8.78 8.21 9.61
N SER A 36 -8.60 9.25 8.81
CA SER A 36 -7.32 9.59 8.17
C SER A 36 -6.15 9.66 9.16
N ASP A 37 -6.29 10.31 10.30
CA ASP A 37 -5.22 10.44 11.29
C ASP A 37 -4.83 9.10 11.93
N LYS A 38 -5.83 8.26 12.25
CA LYS A 38 -5.57 6.92 12.81
C LYS A 38 -4.91 6.00 11.79
N ILE A 39 -5.32 6.09 10.52
CA ILE A 39 -4.68 5.34 9.43
C ILE A 39 -3.23 5.80 9.29
N ARG A 40 -2.97 7.11 9.28
CA ARG A 40 -1.64 7.68 9.20
C ARG A 40 -0.72 7.16 10.30
N GLU A 41 -1.12 7.25 11.56
CA GLU A 41 -0.33 6.78 12.70
C GLU A 41 -0.07 5.27 12.61
N GLN A 42 -1.09 4.49 12.32
CA GLN A 42 -0.96 3.03 12.24
C GLN A 42 -0.05 2.58 11.10
N VAL A 43 -0.18 3.20 9.92
CA VAL A 43 0.70 2.90 8.76
C VAL A 43 2.13 3.26 9.10
N LYS A 44 2.38 4.46 9.66
CA LYS A 44 3.74 4.90 10.03
C LYS A 44 4.36 3.96 11.07
N LYS A 45 3.63 3.59 12.10
CA LYS A 45 4.09 2.67 13.14
C LYS A 45 4.42 1.30 12.55
N THR A 46 3.47 0.68 11.85
CA THR A 46 3.64 -0.67 11.30
C THR A 46 4.76 -0.73 10.27
N ALA A 47 4.89 0.30 9.42
CA ALA A 47 5.97 0.37 8.45
C ALA A 47 7.33 0.47 9.13
N ASN A 48 7.51 1.40 10.08
CA ASN A 48 8.79 1.58 10.77
C ASN A 48 9.19 0.39 11.67
N GLU A 49 8.23 -0.42 12.13
CA GLU A 49 8.53 -1.68 12.84
C GLU A 49 9.08 -2.78 11.90
N LYS A 50 8.77 -2.70 10.60
CA LYS A 50 9.17 -3.70 9.59
C LYS A 50 10.28 -3.23 8.65
N LEU A 51 10.65 -1.97 8.75
CA LEU A 51 11.68 -1.38 7.90
C LEU A 51 12.99 -1.16 8.68
N ASN A 52 14.10 -1.45 8.01
CA ASN A 52 15.46 -1.09 8.44
C ASN A 52 15.87 0.27 7.84
N GLY A 53 14.93 1.18 7.77
CA GLY A 53 15.04 2.54 7.28
C GLY A 53 13.86 3.34 7.82
N GLU A 54 13.99 4.67 7.89
CA GLU A 54 12.93 5.53 8.40
C GLU A 54 11.98 5.93 7.28
N LEU A 55 10.68 5.63 7.46
CA LEU A 55 9.60 6.07 6.59
C LEU A 55 8.94 7.32 7.16
N ASN A 56 8.86 8.37 6.33
CA ASN A 56 8.13 9.60 6.61
C ASN A 56 7.23 9.98 5.43
N TYR A 57 6.10 10.61 5.73
CA TYR A 57 5.15 11.18 4.76
C TYR A 57 4.25 12.22 5.46
N SER A 58 3.66 13.13 4.70
CA SER A 58 2.80 14.21 5.23
C SER A 58 1.38 13.74 5.48
N GLU A 59 0.79 13.02 4.52
CA GLU A 59 -0.59 12.60 4.54
C GLU A 59 -0.74 11.13 4.12
N ALA A 60 -1.77 10.48 4.67
CA ALA A 60 -2.18 9.13 4.25
C ALA A 60 -3.68 9.16 3.93
N ASN A 61 -4.01 8.91 2.67
CA ASN A 61 -5.38 8.88 2.17
C ASN A 61 -5.74 7.49 1.68
N VAL A 62 -6.98 7.10 1.93
CA VAL A 62 -7.53 5.82 1.46
C VAL A 62 -8.68 6.10 0.51
N SER A 63 -8.66 5.43 -0.65
CA SER A 63 -9.69 5.57 -1.67
C SER A 63 -10.10 4.21 -2.22
N PHE A 64 -11.40 4.01 -2.41
CA PHE A 64 -11.95 2.84 -3.10
C PHE A 64 -12.10 3.03 -4.60
N PHE A 65 -11.84 4.24 -5.10
CA PHE A 65 -12.19 4.61 -6.48
C PHE A 65 -10.97 4.92 -7.35
N THR A 66 -9.83 5.24 -6.76
CA THR A 66 -8.64 5.69 -7.49
C THR A 66 -8.10 4.58 -8.40
N HIS A 67 -8.00 3.36 -7.90
CA HIS A 67 -7.54 2.20 -8.67
C HIS A 67 -8.50 1.00 -8.46
N PHE A 68 -9.79 1.25 -8.75
CA PHE A 68 -10.81 0.20 -8.63
C PHE A 68 -10.43 -1.04 -9.49
N PRO A 69 -10.60 -2.29 -8.99
CA PRO A 69 -11.31 -2.71 -7.78
C PRO A 69 -10.45 -2.77 -6.49
N SER A 70 -9.21 -2.32 -6.52
CA SER A 70 -8.34 -2.33 -5.35
C SER A 70 -8.63 -1.14 -4.42
N LEU A 71 -8.48 -1.35 -3.11
CA LEU A 71 -8.45 -0.27 -2.14
C LEU A 71 -7.09 0.42 -2.25
N THR A 72 -7.05 1.71 -2.52
CA THR A 72 -5.79 2.45 -2.66
C THR A 72 -5.45 3.19 -1.38
N LEU A 73 -4.26 2.93 -0.83
CA LEU A 73 -3.63 3.75 0.21
C LEU A 73 -2.59 4.64 -0.45
N THR A 74 -2.81 5.96 -0.43
CA THR A 74 -1.91 6.96 -0.99
C THR A 74 -1.17 7.69 0.12
N LEU A 75 0.16 7.78 0.01
CA LEU A 75 1.05 8.52 0.90
C LEU A 75 1.65 9.70 0.15
N SER A 76 1.41 10.94 0.62
CA SER A 76 1.93 12.17 0.03
C SER A 76 3.24 12.59 0.69
N ASP A 77 4.11 13.29 -0.05
CA ASP A 77 5.46 13.69 0.38
C ASP A 77 6.28 12.54 0.95
N PHE A 78 6.20 11.41 0.28
CA PHE A 78 6.83 10.14 0.70
C PHE A 78 8.35 10.24 0.74
N LYS A 79 8.95 9.81 1.84
CA LYS A 79 10.41 9.74 2.02
C LYS A 79 10.75 8.46 2.77
N LEU A 80 11.57 7.63 2.15
CA LEU A 80 12.14 6.43 2.75
C LEU A 80 13.65 6.56 2.78
N ASN A 81 14.23 6.54 3.96
CA ASN A 81 15.67 6.51 4.12
C ASN A 81 16.23 5.10 3.86
N GLY A 82 17.49 5.02 3.49
CA GLY A 82 18.15 3.76 3.23
C GLY A 82 18.36 2.91 4.48
N SER A 83 18.70 1.64 4.27
CA SER A 83 19.19 0.77 5.34
C SER A 83 20.63 1.14 5.74
N ALA A 84 21.10 0.62 6.89
CA ALA A 84 22.48 0.77 7.32
C ALA A 84 23.48 0.36 6.20
N PRO A 85 24.54 1.15 5.96
CA PRO A 85 24.98 2.36 6.70
C PRO A 85 24.41 3.69 6.15
N PHE A 86 23.37 3.68 5.32
CA PHE A 86 22.81 4.83 4.61
C PHE A 86 21.54 5.42 5.28
N GLN A 87 21.35 5.24 6.60
CA GLN A 87 20.11 5.65 7.30
C GLN A 87 19.83 7.16 7.22
N ASN A 88 20.87 7.97 7.03
CA ASN A 88 20.73 9.43 6.89
C ASN A 88 20.55 9.89 5.44
N GLU A 89 20.51 8.96 4.49
CA GLU A 89 20.36 9.25 3.08
C GLU A 89 18.99 8.77 2.56
N LYS A 90 18.40 9.58 1.69
CA LYS A 90 17.12 9.21 1.07
C LYS A 90 17.36 8.12 0.03
N PHE A 91 16.70 6.99 0.22
CA PHE A 91 16.61 5.92 -0.78
C PHE A 91 15.52 6.24 -1.81
N ILE A 92 14.31 6.58 -1.33
CA ILE A 92 13.18 6.99 -2.18
C ILE A 92 12.61 8.30 -1.65
N ALA A 93 12.38 9.26 -2.54
CA ALA A 93 11.58 10.43 -2.31
C ALA A 93 10.57 10.56 -3.45
N ALA A 94 9.29 10.78 -3.14
CA ALA A 94 8.24 10.91 -4.15
C ALA A 94 7.18 11.90 -3.68
N ASP A 95 6.57 12.62 -4.61
CA ASP A 95 5.41 13.44 -4.27
C ASP A 95 4.27 12.55 -3.79
N GLU A 96 4.12 11.37 -4.44
CA GLU A 96 3.07 10.42 -4.10
C GLU A 96 3.53 8.98 -4.30
N VAL A 97 3.21 8.12 -3.33
CA VAL A 97 3.29 6.67 -3.45
C VAL A 97 1.94 6.08 -3.10
N ALA A 98 1.36 5.30 -4.01
CA ALA A 98 0.08 4.65 -3.77
C ALA A 98 0.24 3.13 -3.79
N PHE A 99 -0.47 2.47 -2.88
CA PHE A 99 -0.48 1.01 -2.72
C PHE A 99 -1.88 0.49 -3.01
N GLY A 100 -2.01 -0.37 -4.01
CA GLY A 100 -3.22 -1.13 -4.27
C GLY A 100 -3.33 -2.31 -3.31
N ILE A 101 -4.39 -2.34 -2.52
CA ILE A 101 -4.66 -3.37 -1.51
C ILE A 101 -5.79 -4.24 -2.03
N ASN A 102 -5.55 -5.54 -2.06
CA ASN A 102 -6.55 -6.51 -2.47
C ASN A 102 -7.71 -6.58 -1.47
N LEU A 103 -8.91 -6.17 -1.91
CA LEU A 103 -10.10 -6.10 -1.05
C LEU A 103 -10.49 -7.45 -0.47
N SER A 104 -10.36 -8.54 -1.21
CA SER A 104 -10.72 -9.86 -0.70
C SER A 104 -9.75 -10.30 0.41
N SER A 105 -8.47 -9.95 0.31
CA SER A 105 -7.49 -10.21 1.37
C SER A 105 -7.75 -9.35 2.62
N LEU A 106 -8.24 -8.11 2.42
CA LEU A 106 -8.57 -7.20 3.53
C LEU A 106 -9.78 -7.69 4.33
N VAL A 107 -10.80 -8.25 3.64
CA VAL A 107 -12.07 -8.65 4.28
C VAL A 107 -12.05 -10.08 4.78
N PHE A 108 -11.45 -11.00 4.04
CA PHE A 108 -11.51 -12.44 4.28
C PHE A 108 -10.14 -13.07 4.57
N GLY A 109 -9.04 -12.33 4.33
CA GLY A 109 -7.67 -12.82 4.52
C GLY A 109 -7.20 -12.69 5.97
N LYS A 110 -6.20 -13.49 6.33
CA LYS A 110 -5.45 -13.34 7.59
C LYS A 110 -4.36 -12.28 7.45
N THR A 111 -3.92 -12.00 6.23
CA THR A 111 -2.84 -11.05 5.90
C THR A 111 -3.32 -10.13 4.79
N VAL A 112 -3.09 -8.82 4.96
CA VAL A 112 -3.38 -7.82 3.92
C VAL A 112 -2.38 -7.98 2.79
N LYS A 113 -2.86 -8.16 1.56
CA LYS A 113 -2.02 -8.29 0.36
C LYS A 113 -1.98 -6.98 -0.41
N ILE A 114 -0.76 -6.52 -0.70
CA ILE A 114 -0.50 -5.40 -1.61
C ILE A 114 -0.17 -6.03 -2.96
N ASP A 115 -0.95 -5.70 -3.97
CA ASP A 115 -0.83 -6.21 -5.34
C ASP A 115 -0.34 -5.15 -6.34
N GLN A 116 -0.48 -3.86 -6.02
CA GLN A 116 -0.09 -2.77 -6.92
C GLN A 116 0.71 -1.70 -6.17
N ILE A 117 1.69 -1.09 -6.84
CA ILE A 117 2.46 0.05 -6.35
C ILE A 117 2.55 1.09 -7.46
N PHE A 118 2.20 2.33 -7.14
CA PHE A 118 2.28 3.48 -8.02
C PHE A 118 3.21 4.52 -7.41
N LEU A 119 4.22 4.97 -8.17
CA LEU A 119 5.14 6.03 -7.79
C LEU A 119 5.02 7.20 -8.76
N SER A 120 4.76 8.39 -8.25
CA SER A 120 4.64 9.60 -9.05
C SER A 120 5.66 10.66 -8.62
N ASN A 121 6.32 11.28 -9.61
CA ASN A 121 7.33 12.32 -9.38
C ASN A 121 8.40 11.85 -8.39
N SER A 122 9.01 10.70 -8.62
CA SER A 122 9.91 10.09 -7.65
C SER A 122 11.39 10.23 -8.03
N LEU A 123 12.23 10.34 -7.00
CA LEU A 123 13.67 10.16 -7.07
C LEU A 123 14.02 8.88 -6.31
N ILE A 124 14.51 7.88 -7.02
CA ILE A 124 15.00 6.62 -6.45
C ILE A 124 16.52 6.65 -6.52
N ASN A 125 17.18 6.60 -5.38
CA ASN A 125 18.63 6.69 -5.27
C ASN A 125 19.20 5.38 -4.73
N VAL A 126 19.60 4.50 -5.62
CA VAL A 126 20.20 3.19 -5.28
C VAL A 126 21.70 3.36 -5.07
N LYS A 127 22.18 2.93 -3.90
CA LYS A 127 23.60 3.00 -3.54
C LYS A 127 24.10 1.68 -3.00
N VAL A 128 25.31 1.31 -3.43
CA VAL A 128 26.09 0.20 -2.87
C VAL A 128 27.51 0.73 -2.57
N ASN A 129 27.96 0.55 -1.35
CA ASN A 129 29.32 1.00 -0.97
C ASN A 129 30.39 -0.01 -1.39
N LYS A 130 31.66 0.34 -1.19
CA LYS A 130 32.83 -0.51 -1.52
C LYS A 130 32.85 -1.87 -0.80
N LYS A 131 32.07 -2.02 0.28
CA LYS A 131 31.94 -3.29 1.02
C LYS A 131 30.76 -4.15 0.52
N GLY A 132 30.01 -3.68 -0.51
CA GLY A 132 28.82 -4.37 -1.00
C GLY A 132 27.56 -4.14 -0.14
N GLU A 133 27.61 -3.22 0.83
CA GLU A 133 26.43 -2.89 1.63
C GLU A 133 25.53 -1.94 0.82
N ALA A 134 24.23 -2.27 0.75
CA ALA A 134 23.27 -1.59 -0.11
C ALA A 134 22.22 -0.82 0.71
N ASN A 135 21.79 0.35 0.21
CA ASN A 135 20.78 1.17 0.86
C ASN A 135 19.34 0.66 0.70
N TYR A 136 19.11 -0.27 -0.24
CA TYR A 136 17.79 -0.82 -0.56
C TYR A 136 17.39 -2.04 0.29
N ASN A 137 18.25 -2.51 1.20
CA ASN A 137 17.93 -3.59 2.13
C ASN A 137 17.05 -3.10 3.28
N VAL A 138 16.04 -2.30 2.95
CA VAL A 138 15.17 -1.62 3.93
C VAL A 138 14.14 -2.53 4.57
N TYR A 139 13.86 -3.72 4.01
CA TYR A 139 12.88 -4.65 4.59
C TYR A 139 13.55 -5.59 5.60
N ILE A 140 13.02 -5.62 6.83
CA ILE A 140 13.46 -6.56 7.87
C ILE A 140 12.75 -7.90 7.61
N SER A 141 13.42 -8.80 6.88
CA SER A 141 12.98 -10.20 6.84
C SER A 141 13.33 -10.85 8.18
N LYS A 142 12.35 -11.20 8.99
CA LYS A 142 12.56 -12.18 10.06
C LYS A 142 12.90 -13.50 9.37
N LYS A 143 14.20 -13.86 9.34
CA LYS A 143 14.61 -15.25 9.13
C LYS A 143 14.15 -16.04 10.34
N GLU A 144 12.91 -16.43 10.37
CA GLU A 144 12.49 -17.59 11.12
C GLU A 144 13.12 -18.77 10.42
N ILE A 145 13.85 -19.56 11.22
CA ILE A 145 14.43 -20.85 10.83
C ILE A 145 13.24 -21.67 10.30
N ALA A 146 13.07 -21.68 8.98
CA ALA A 146 12.02 -22.42 8.30
C ALA A 146 12.38 -23.90 8.35
N THR A 147 11.82 -24.58 9.31
CA THR A 147 11.55 -26.01 9.17
C THR A 147 10.34 -26.13 8.26
N LYS A 148 10.62 -26.62 7.04
CA LYS A 148 9.70 -27.21 6.03
C LYS A 148 8.31 -26.56 5.86
N GLU A 149 8.09 -26.10 4.63
CA GLU A 149 6.81 -26.04 3.92
C GLU A 149 5.66 -25.29 4.59
N GLU A 150 5.89 -24.02 4.90
CA GLU A 150 4.84 -23.00 4.78
C GLU A 150 5.36 -21.96 3.80
N GLU A 151 4.65 -21.80 2.67
CA GLU A 151 4.82 -20.65 1.79
C GLU A 151 4.83 -19.42 2.68
N SER A 152 5.97 -18.72 2.70
CA SER A 152 6.06 -17.46 3.43
C SER A 152 4.99 -16.53 2.81
N GLU A 153 3.84 -16.43 3.46
CA GLU A 153 2.81 -15.45 3.14
C GLU A 153 3.36 -14.06 3.46
N THR A 154 4.38 -13.64 2.70
CA THR A 154 4.71 -12.23 2.60
C THR A 154 3.47 -11.60 1.98
N GLY A 155 2.81 -10.69 2.68
CA GLY A 155 1.62 -10.01 2.20
C GLY A 155 1.84 -9.14 0.95
N LEU A 156 3.01 -9.29 0.32
CA LEU A 156 3.42 -8.59 -0.89
C LEU A 156 3.45 -9.58 -2.08
N LYS A 157 2.36 -9.58 -2.85
CA LYS A 157 2.29 -10.25 -4.14
C LYS A 157 2.07 -9.19 -5.20
N LEU A 158 3.15 -8.58 -5.67
CA LEU A 158 3.08 -7.50 -6.66
C LEU A 158 2.67 -8.07 -8.02
N GLU A 159 1.59 -7.52 -8.57
CA GLU A 159 1.07 -7.79 -9.91
C GLU A 159 1.40 -6.62 -10.85
N GLU A 160 1.51 -5.39 -10.29
CA GLU A 160 1.76 -4.19 -11.06
C GLU A 160 2.63 -3.20 -10.29
N ILE A 161 3.63 -2.63 -10.97
CA ILE A 161 4.39 -1.47 -10.50
C ILE A 161 4.37 -0.43 -11.62
N GLU A 162 3.76 0.73 -11.35
CA GLU A 162 3.74 1.86 -12.25
C GLU A 162 4.63 2.98 -11.70
N ILE A 163 5.54 3.49 -12.53
CA ILE A 163 6.45 4.58 -12.17
C ILE A 163 6.30 5.69 -13.22
N THR A 164 5.79 6.84 -12.80
CA THR A 164 5.55 7.99 -13.66
C THR A 164 6.44 9.17 -13.29
N ASN A 165 6.97 9.86 -14.29
CA ASN A 165 7.75 11.09 -14.14
C ASN A 165 8.85 10.98 -13.06
N SER A 166 9.63 9.91 -13.10
CA SER A 166 10.55 9.53 -12.03
C SER A 166 11.99 9.43 -12.53
N LYS A 167 12.95 9.61 -11.61
CA LYS A 167 14.38 9.49 -11.87
C LYS A 167 14.98 8.39 -10.99
N LEU A 168 15.73 7.48 -11.64
CA LEU A 168 16.56 6.49 -10.96
C LEU A 168 18.00 6.91 -11.05
N ILE A 169 18.70 6.95 -9.91
CA ILE A 169 20.16 7.09 -9.80
C ILE A 169 20.70 5.78 -9.24
N TYR A 170 21.69 5.23 -9.89
CA TYR A 170 22.36 4.00 -9.46
C TYR A 170 23.86 4.27 -9.27
N ASP A 171 24.35 4.11 -8.06
CA ASP A 171 25.77 4.30 -7.67
C ASP A 171 26.24 3.02 -6.96
N ASP A 172 27.02 2.21 -7.65
CA ASP A 172 27.61 0.98 -7.11
C ASP A 172 29.14 1.10 -7.09
N GLN A 173 29.67 1.47 -5.92
CA GLN A 173 31.10 1.61 -5.71
C GLN A 173 31.82 0.25 -5.63
N SER A 174 31.13 -0.85 -5.38
CA SER A 174 31.72 -2.19 -5.36
C SER A 174 31.98 -2.69 -6.76
N ALA A 175 31.12 -2.34 -7.73
CA ALA A 175 31.27 -2.66 -9.14
C ALA A 175 31.92 -1.53 -9.98
N ASN A 176 32.24 -0.38 -9.37
CA ASN A 176 32.81 0.80 -10.03
C ASN A 176 31.85 1.40 -11.10
N ILE A 177 30.52 1.36 -10.84
CA ILE A 177 29.45 1.89 -11.69
C ILE A 177 28.87 3.16 -11.04
N HIS A 178 28.77 4.24 -11.84
CA HIS A 178 28.24 5.55 -11.41
C HIS A 178 27.21 6.09 -12.38
#